data_4eba36d5fc850154c6f8ee150c579b64
#
_entry.id   4eba36d5fc850154c6f8ee150c579b64
#
_cell.length_a   1.000
_cell.length_b   1.000
_cell.length_c   1.000
_cell.angle_alpha   90.00
_cell.angle_beta   90.00
_cell.angle_gamma   90.00
#
_symmetry.space_group_name_H-M   'P 1'
#
loop_
_entity.id
_entity.type
_entity.pdbx_description
1 polymer ?
#
loop_
_entity_poly.entity_id
_entity_poly.type
_entity_poly.pdbx_seq_one_letter_code
_entity_poly.pdbx_strand_id
1 'polypeptide(L)'
;MSDYYCWGQEVYSPCDGIVVGAEDGYAENEKTNLLADMSNAYKNAHYFDPEKDDIQSVAGNYVIIKYSENVYAALCHLQTGSIQVSVGQMIKKGEVIGRVGHSGNSFAPHLHFQLMDSSDISVANGVPCAFEQYEIFRDNEWQIIENGIPTDKDRIRFW
;
A
#
# COMPACT_ATOMS: atom_id res chain seq x y z
N MET A 1 -2.91 17.52 -6.58
CA MET A 1 -3.02 16.43 -5.59
C MET A 1 -4.13 16.67 -4.57
N SER A 2 -4.34 17.89 -4.08
CA SER A 2 -5.43 18.24 -3.13
C SER A 2 -6.85 17.87 -3.55
N ASP A 3 -7.07 17.57 -4.83
CA ASP A 3 -8.39 17.17 -5.34
C ASP A 3 -8.73 15.69 -5.09
N TYR A 4 -7.75 14.91 -4.60
CA TYR A 4 -7.93 13.51 -4.22
C TYR A 4 -8.17 13.39 -2.71
N TYR A 5 -9.32 12.84 -2.31
CA TYR A 5 -9.71 12.70 -0.90
C TYR A 5 -8.72 11.89 -0.06
N CYS A 6 -8.06 10.91 -0.66
CA CYS A 6 -7.09 10.06 0.04
C CYS A 6 -5.69 10.69 0.14
N TRP A 7 -5.36 11.72 -0.65
CA TRP A 7 -4.04 12.36 -0.62
C TRP A 7 -3.71 12.89 0.77
N GLY A 8 -2.54 12.48 1.29
CA GLY A 8 -2.04 12.92 2.60
C GLY A 8 -2.79 12.36 3.81
N GLN A 9 -3.78 11.48 3.60
CA GLN A 9 -4.43 10.76 4.70
C GLN A 9 -3.43 9.85 5.40
N GLU A 10 -3.60 9.69 6.71
CA GLU A 10 -2.75 8.81 7.50
C GLU A 10 -2.91 7.35 7.09
N VAL A 11 -1.78 6.65 7.03
CA VAL A 11 -1.72 5.21 6.78
C VAL A 11 -1.34 4.54 8.09
N TYR A 12 -2.16 3.58 8.49
CA TYR A 12 -2.02 2.86 9.75
C TYR A 12 -1.47 1.46 9.52
N SER A 13 -0.72 0.96 10.50
CA SER A 13 -0.28 -0.43 10.49
C SER A 13 -1.48 -1.38 10.51
N PRO A 14 -1.55 -2.34 9.59
CA PRO A 14 -2.65 -3.31 9.54
C PRO A 14 -2.55 -4.38 10.63
N CYS A 15 -1.40 -4.51 11.29
CA CYS A 15 -1.10 -5.58 12.23
C CYS A 15 -0.05 -5.16 13.26
N ASP A 16 0.06 -5.93 14.32
CA ASP A 16 1.25 -5.95 15.17
C ASP A 16 2.42 -6.59 14.41
N GLY A 17 3.64 -6.06 14.54
CA GLY A 17 4.77 -6.64 13.83
C GLY A 17 6.08 -5.90 14.04
N ILE A 18 7.05 -6.21 13.19
CA ILE A 18 8.36 -5.54 13.14
C ILE A 18 8.53 -4.94 11.76
N VAL A 19 8.92 -3.67 11.69
CA VAL A 19 9.29 -3.02 10.43
C VAL A 19 10.58 -3.64 9.92
N VAL A 20 10.54 -4.23 8.73
CA VAL A 20 11.70 -4.88 8.09
C VAL A 20 12.16 -4.14 6.83
N GLY A 21 11.36 -3.20 6.33
CA GLY A 21 11.69 -2.29 5.24
C GLY A 21 11.03 -0.94 5.47
N ALA A 22 11.75 0.15 5.25
CA ALA A 22 11.23 1.52 5.30
C ALA A 22 12.11 2.39 4.40
N GLU A 23 11.60 2.70 3.22
CA GLU A 23 12.30 3.51 2.22
C GLU A 23 11.49 4.76 1.89
N ASP A 24 12.12 5.91 2.09
CA ASP A 24 11.53 7.24 1.88
C ASP A 24 12.45 8.09 0.99
N GLY A 25 11.94 9.25 0.56
CA GLY A 25 12.71 10.20 -0.24
C GLY A 25 12.56 10.05 -1.75
N TYR A 26 11.84 9.04 -2.24
CA TYR A 26 11.48 8.95 -3.65
C TYR A 26 10.45 10.05 -4.00
N ALA A 27 10.72 10.79 -5.07
CA ALA A 27 9.93 11.98 -5.41
C ALA A 27 8.47 11.65 -5.74
N GLU A 28 7.56 12.55 -5.35
CA GLU A 28 6.16 12.48 -5.75
C GLU A 28 5.99 12.75 -7.25
N ASN A 29 5.02 12.09 -7.87
CA ASN A 29 4.52 12.49 -9.17
C ASN A 29 3.72 13.79 -9.01
N GLU A 30 4.15 14.86 -9.66
CA GLU A 30 3.55 16.19 -9.49
C GLU A 30 2.12 16.29 -10.04
N LYS A 31 1.78 15.46 -11.04
CA LYS A 31 0.50 15.45 -11.76
C LYS A 31 0.11 14.04 -12.15
N THR A 32 -1.18 13.78 -12.12
CA THR A 32 -1.73 12.58 -12.74
C THR A 32 -1.82 12.76 -14.25
N ASN A 33 -1.23 11.85 -15.00
CA ASN A 33 -1.32 11.80 -16.45
C ASN A 33 -1.64 10.36 -16.87
N LEU A 34 -2.93 10.06 -16.96
CA LEU A 34 -3.43 8.71 -17.16
C LEU A 34 -2.74 7.96 -18.33
N LEU A 35 -2.50 8.61 -19.47
CA LEU A 35 -1.86 7.97 -20.62
C LEU A 35 -0.37 7.69 -20.37
N ALA A 36 0.35 8.65 -19.80
CA ALA A 36 1.76 8.47 -19.47
C ALA A 36 1.94 7.43 -18.36
N ASP A 37 1.10 7.49 -17.34
CA ASP A 37 1.15 6.60 -16.20
C ASP A 37 0.79 5.16 -16.61
N MET A 38 -0.21 4.96 -17.46
CA MET A 38 -0.52 3.66 -18.07
C MET A 38 0.64 3.12 -18.91
N SER A 39 1.29 3.98 -19.71
CA SER A 39 2.46 3.58 -20.49
C SER A 39 3.63 3.16 -19.59
N ASN A 40 3.86 3.89 -18.50
CA ASN A 40 4.91 3.57 -17.53
C ASN A 40 4.60 2.26 -16.78
N ALA A 41 3.36 2.07 -16.36
CA ALA A 41 2.93 0.83 -15.72
C ALA A 41 3.11 -0.39 -16.64
N TYR A 42 2.73 -0.25 -17.91
CA TYR A 42 2.93 -1.30 -18.90
C TYR A 42 4.42 -1.63 -19.07
N LYS A 43 5.27 -0.60 -19.18
CA LYS A 43 6.73 -0.78 -19.29
C LYS A 43 7.28 -1.48 -18.06
N ASN A 44 6.94 -1.02 -16.86
CA ASN A 44 7.40 -1.61 -15.61
C ASN A 44 6.93 -3.07 -15.49
N ALA A 45 5.69 -3.38 -15.84
CA ALA A 45 5.18 -4.75 -15.80
C ALA A 45 5.91 -5.72 -16.75
N HIS A 46 6.47 -5.21 -17.87
CA HIS A 46 7.10 -6.06 -18.89
C HIS A 46 8.63 -6.03 -18.91
N TYR A 47 9.23 -4.95 -18.42
CA TYR A 47 10.66 -4.69 -18.56
C TYR A 47 11.37 -4.44 -17.23
N PHE A 48 10.66 -4.44 -16.10
CA PHE A 48 11.30 -4.31 -14.78
C PHE A 48 12.21 -5.51 -14.53
N ASP A 49 13.49 -5.25 -14.29
CA ASP A 49 14.49 -6.24 -13.96
C ASP A 49 14.95 -6.00 -12.50
N PRO A 50 14.52 -6.84 -11.55
CA PRO A 50 14.82 -6.63 -10.13
C PRO A 50 16.32 -6.65 -9.79
N GLU A 51 17.17 -7.13 -10.71
CA GLU A 51 18.64 -7.11 -10.52
C GLU A 51 19.28 -5.78 -10.97
N LYS A 52 18.56 -4.97 -11.76
CA LYS A 52 19.09 -3.74 -12.37
C LYS A 52 18.32 -2.48 -12.00
N ASP A 53 17.03 -2.63 -11.80
CA ASP A 53 16.11 -1.51 -11.60
C ASP A 53 15.87 -1.27 -10.11
N ASP A 54 15.76 0.00 -9.73
CA ASP A 54 15.43 0.37 -8.38
C ASP A 54 13.95 0.07 -8.08
N ILE A 55 13.70 -0.74 -7.04
CA ILE A 55 12.34 -1.09 -6.61
C ILE A 55 11.49 0.15 -6.27
N GLN A 56 12.08 1.25 -5.82
CA GLN A 56 11.37 2.49 -5.56
C GLN A 56 10.78 3.11 -6.84
N SER A 57 11.32 2.80 -8.02
CA SER A 57 10.72 3.23 -9.28
C SER A 57 9.32 2.65 -9.50
N VAL A 58 9.03 1.50 -8.88
CA VAL A 58 7.73 0.82 -8.91
C VAL A 58 6.98 1.08 -7.61
N ALA A 59 7.53 0.73 -6.46
CA ALA A 59 6.85 0.81 -5.17
C ALA A 59 6.73 2.24 -4.61
N GLY A 60 7.55 3.19 -5.09
CA GLY A 60 7.66 4.51 -4.49
C GLY A 60 8.24 4.45 -3.08
N ASN A 61 7.78 5.32 -2.21
CA ASN A 61 8.09 5.24 -0.79
C ASN A 61 7.24 4.14 -0.16
N TYR A 62 7.86 3.28 0.66
CA TYR A 62 7.15 2.12 1.18
C TYR A 62 7.59 1.71 2.59
N VAL A 63 6.71 0.98 3.28
CA VAL A 63 7.00 0.30 4.53
C VAL A 63 6.65 -1.17 4.40
N ILE A 64 7.51 -2.05 4.91
CA ILE A 64 7.28 -3.49 4.99
C ILE A 64 7.28 -3.90 6.46
N ILE A 65 6.21 -4.57 6.88
CA ILE A 65 6.01 -5.04 8.25
C ILE A 65 5.98 -6.56 8.23
N LYS A 66 6.86 -7.20 9.01
CA LYS A 66 6.78 -8.64 9.26
C LYS A 66 5.68 -8.91 10.27
N TYR A 67 4.60 -9.55 9.82
CA TYR A 67 3.45 -9.92 10.63
C TYR A 67 3.65 -11.24 11.38
N SER A 68 4.15 -12.25 10.67
CA SER A 68 4.43 -13.57 11.22
C SER A 68 5.56 -14.24 10.46
N GLU A 69 5.83 -15.51 10.74
CA GLU A 69 6.79 -16.28 9.96
C GLU A 69 6.32 -16.37 8.50
N ASN A 70 7.16 -15.89 7.57
CA ASN A 70 6.89 -15.85 6.12
C ASN A 70 5.62 -15.08 5.70
N VAL A 71 5.16 -14.11 6.50
CA VAL A 71 4.07 -13.20 6.11
C VAL A 71 4.48 -11.77 6.38
N TYR A 72 4.45 -10.96 5.33
CA TYR A 72 4.85 -9.56 5.33
C TYR A 72 3.75 -8.70 4.71
N ALA A 73 3.51 -7.54 5.32
CA ALA A 73 2.60 -6.53 4.78
C ALA A 73 3.42 -5.42 4.12
N ALA A 74 3.22 -5.17 2.83
CA ALA A 74 3.80 -4.04 2.11
C ALA A 74 2.74 -2.95 1.93
N LEU A 75 3.15 -1.71 2.23
CA LEU A 75 2.35 -0.49 2.09
C LEU A 75 3.17 0.48 1.24
N CYS A 76 2.73 0.71 -0.01
CA CYS A 76 3.51 1.42 -1.03
C CYS A 76 2.84 2.70 -1.50
N HIS A 77 3.56 3.49 -2.32
CA HIS A 77 3.19 4.81 -2.84
C HIS A 77 2.94 5.84 -1.74
N LEU A 78 3.68 5.72 -0.62
CA LEU A 78 3.56 6.66 0.48
C LEU A 78 4.10 8.05 0.09
N GLN A 79 3.59 9.07 0.74
CA GLN A 79 3.98 10.46 0.52
C GLN A 79 5.43 10.66 0.93
N THR A 80 6.20 11.34 0.08
CA THR A 80 7.61 11.66 0.34
C THR A 80 7.78 12.43 1.64
N GLY A 81 8.70 11.97 2.49
CA GLY A 81 8.99 12.57 3.79
C GLY A 81 7.93 12.29 4.86
N SER A 82 6.99 11.36 4.62
CA SER A 82 5.91 11.08 5.56
C SER A 82 6.09 9.84 6.41
N ILE A 83 7.07 9.00 6.11
CA ILE A 83 7.30 7.75 6.86
C ILE A 83 7.78 8.07 8.28
N GLN A 84 7.10 7.52 9.26
CA GLN A 84 7.31 7.80 10.69
C GLN A 84 7.93 6.63 11.45
N VAL A 85 8.27 5.56 10.75
CA VAL A 85 8.79 4.33 11.35
C VAL A 85 10.16 3.98 10.76
N SER A 86 10.93 3.16 11.48
CA SER A 86 12.28 2.76 11.07
C SER A 86 12.43 1.24 11.10
N VAL A 87 13.30 0.70 10.29
CA VAL A 87 13.65 -0.74 10.27
C VAL A 87 14.10 -1.19 11.67
N GLY A 88 13.55 -2.31 12.13
CA GLY A 88 13.76 -2.87 13.45
C GLY A 88 12.77 -2.38 14.51
N GLN A 89 11.94 -1.38 14.22
CA GLN A 89 10.91 -0.89 15.14
C GLN A 89 9.79 -1.92 15.29
N MET A 90 9.40 -2.21 16.53
CA MET A 90 8.15 -2.91 16.83
C MET A 90 6.99 -1.94 16.70
N ILE A 91 5.93 -2.37 16.06
CA ILE A 91 4.76 -1.54 15.75
C ILE A 91 3.48 -2.29 16.12
N LYS A 92 2.46 -1.54 16.49
CA LYS A 92 1.13 -2.06 16.83
C LYS A 92 0.12 -1.78 15.71
N LYS A 93 -0.86 -2.67 15.56
CA LYS A 93 -2.04 -2.43 14.71
C LYS A 93 -2.66 -1.06 15.06
N GLY A 94 -2.88 -0.23 14.04
CA GLY A 94 -3.45 1.11 14.20
C GLY A 94 -2.44 2.22 14.51
N GLU A 95 -1.15 1.95 14.64
CA GLU A 95 -0.14 3.00 14.70
C GLU A 95 0.07 3.64 13.33
N VAL A 96 0.24 4.98 13.30
CA VAL A 96 0.51 5.72 12.05
C VAL A 96 1.91 5.40 11.56
N ILE A 97 2.03 5.00 10.30
CA ILE A 97 3.31 4.67 9.66
C ILE A 97 3.75 5.66 8.59
N GLY A 98 2.82 6.45 8.06
CA GLY A 98 3.08 7.43 7.00
C GLY A 98 1.78 8.02 6.48
N ARG A 99 1.81 8.55 5.26
CA ARG A 99 0.64 9.15 4.60
C ARG A 99 0.51 8.65 3.17
N VAL A 100 -0.73 8.60 2.68
CA VAL A 100 -1.02 8.25 1.27
C VAL A 100 -0.39 9.30 0.36
N GLY A 101 0.40 8.82 -0.59
CA GLY A 101 1.09 9.65 -1.57
C GLY A 101 0.78 9.26 -3.02
N HIS A 102 1.71 9.61 -3.90
CA HIS A 102 1.67 9.35 -5.34
C HIS A 102 3.10 9.14 -5.87
N SER A 103 3.93 8.45 -5.10
CA SER A 103 5.32 8.16 -5.45
C SER A 103 5.43 6.85 -6.24
N GLY A 104 6.51 6.69 -7.00
CA GLY A 104 6.75 5.51 -7.82
C GLY A 104 5.78 5.36 -8.99
N ASN A 105 5.47 4.11 -9.36
CA ASN A 105 4.58 3.78 -10.46
C ASN A 105 3.10 3.81 -10.05
N SER A 106 2.60 5.00 -9.77
CA SER A 106 1.24 5.25 -9.30
C SER A 106 0.44 6.03 -10.35
N PHE A 107 -0.81 5.65 -10.62
CA PHE A 107 -1.70 6.35 -11.57
C PHE A 107 -2.41 7.56 -10.97
N ALA A 108 -2.64 7.51 -9.67
CA ALA A 108 -3.29 8.54 -8.88
C ALA A 108 -2.95 8.29 -7.40
N PRO A 109 -3.11 9.29 -6.52
CA PRO A 109 -2.95 9.07 -5.10
C PRO A 109 -3.78 7.87 -4.61
N HIS A 110 -3.12 6.87 -4.06
CA HIS A 110 -3.73 5.68 -3.47
C HIS A 110 -2.74 4.96 -2.56
N LEU A 111 -3.24 4.12 -1.68
CA LEU A 111 -2.42 3.16 -0.95
C LEU A 111 -2.42 1.82 -1.71
N HIS A 112 -1.25 1.36 -2.11
CA HIS A 112 -1.09 -0.03 -2.52
C HIS A 112 -0.77 -0.86 -1.27
N PHE A 113 -1.60 -1.86 -1.01
CA PHE A 113 -1.44 -2.81 0.09
C PHE A 113 -1.42 -4.23 -0.44
N GLN A 114 -0.45 -5.02 0.02
CA GLN A 114 -0.42 -6.46 -0.26
C GLN A 114 0.21 -7.24 0.89
N LEU A 115 -0.19 -8.51 1.04
CA LEU A 115 0.54 -9.48 1.84
C LEU A 115 1.46 -10.31 0.95
N MET A 116 2.64 -10.65 1.46
CA MET A 116 3.72 -11.32 0.73
C MET A 116 4.35 -12.42 1.59
N ASP A 117 4.99 -13.40 0.92
CA ASP A 117 5.74 -14.48 1.56
C ASP A 117 7.22 -14.15 1.82
N SER A 118 7.69 -12.99 1.35
CA SER A 118 9.05 -12.48 1.51
C SER A 118 9.06 -10.99 1.84
N SER A 119 10.10 -10.52 2.53
CA SER A 119 10.36 -9.09 2.71
C SER A 119 10.91 -8.40 1.47
N ASP A 120 11.38 -9.14 0.50
CA ASP A 120 11.87 -8.62 -0.77
C ASP A 120 10.71 -8.55 -1.78
N ILE A 121 10.23 -7.32 -2.04
CA ILE A 121 9.10 -7.06 -2.95
C ILE A 121 9.39 -7.60 -4.37
N SER A 122 10.65 -7.61 -4.79
CA SER A 122 11.05 -7.93 -6.16
C SER A 122 10.87 -9.42 -6.52
N VAL A 123 10.87 -10.28 -5.51
CA VAL A 123 10.80 -11.74 -5.66
C VAL A 123 9.66 -12.39 -4.88
N ALA A 124 8.93 -11.60 -4.09
CA ALA A 124 7.86 -12.09 -3.23
C ALA A 124 6.64 -12.58 -4.03
N ASN A 125 6.02 -13.64 -3.55
CA ASN A 125 4.69 -14.04 -4.02
C ASN A 125 3.62 -13.38 -3.16
N GLY A 126 2.50 -13.00 -3.79
CA GLY A 126 1.33 -12.48 -3.09
C GLY A 126 0.66 -13.56 -2.23
N VAL A 127 0.34 -13.21 -1.00
CA VAL A 127 -0.44 -14.05 -0.08
C VAL A 127 -1.87 -13.51 -0.04
N PRO A 128 -2.90 -14.37 -0.21
CA PRO A 128 -4.29 -13.93 -0.10
C PRO A 128 -4.56 -13.27 1.26
N CYS A 129 -5.29 -12.15 1.23
CA CYS A 129 -5.71 -11.44 2.43
C CYS A 129 -7.22 -11.20 2.43
N ALA A 130 -7.77 -10.94 3.61
CA ALA A 130 -9.14 -10.50 3.79
C ALA A 130 -9.21 -9.57 5.00
N PHE A 131 -10.17 -8.67 5.01
CA PHE A 131 -10.50 -7.92 6.22
C PHE A 131 -11.24 -8.83 7.19
N GLU A 132 -10.85 -8.79 8.45
CA GLU A 132 -11.47 -9.60 9.49
C GLU A 132 -12.97 -9.33 9.59
N GLN A 133 -13.34 -8.04 9.57
CA GLN A 133 -14.73 -7.63 9.63
C GLN A 133 -14.91 -6.22 9.06
N TYR A 134 -16.00 -5.99 8.34
CA TYR A 134 -16.48 -4.69 7.90
C TYR A 134 -17.98 -4.74 7.64
N GLU A 135 -18.63 -3.58 7.52
CA GLU A 135 -20.03 -3.51 7.10
C GLU A 135 -20.15 -3.10 5.63
N ILE A 136 -21.09 -3.69 4.94
CA ILE A 136 -21.50 -3.33 3.59
C ILE A 136 -22.96 -2.88 3.57
N PHE A 137 -23.26 -1.83 2.79
CA PHE A 137 -24.62 -1.38 2.61
C PHE A 137 -25.28 -2.10 1.44
N ARG A 138 -26.21 -3.02 1.74
CA ARG A 138 -27.01 -3.78 0.75
C ARG A 138 -28.45 -3.84 1.19
N ASP A 139 -29.38 -3.87 0.23
CA ASP A 139 -30.81 -4.01 0.49
C ASP A 139 -31.37 -2.98 1.49
N ASN A 140 -30.82 -1.76 1.45
CA ASN A 140 -31.21 -0.63 2.32
C ASN A 140 -30.79 -0.76 3.80
N GLU A 141 -29.91 -1.70 4.12
CA GLU A 141 -29.37 -1.92 5.47
C GLU A 141 -27.87 -2.18 5.48
N TRP A 142 -27.25 -2.00 6.64
CA TRP A 142 -25.85 -2.35 6.88
C TRP A 142 -25.76 -3.79 7.34
N GLN A 143 -24.95 -4.58 6.62
CA GLN A 143 -24.74 -6.00 6.87
C GLN A 143 -23.26 -6.23 7.20
N ILE A 144 -22.99 -7.03 8.24
CA ILE A 144 -21.64 -7.40 8.64
C ILE A 144 -21.09 -8.45 7.67
N ILE A 145 -19.90 -8.24 7.17
CA ILE A 145 -19.12 -9.20 6.40
C ILE A 145 -17.88 -9.58 7.21
N GLU A 146 -17.66 -10.86 7.33
CA GLU A 146 -16.48 -11.43 7.99
C GLU A 146 -15.57 -12.10 6.95
N ASN A 147 -14.25 -11.93 7.13
CA ASN A 147 -13.22 -12.52 6.27
C ASN A 147 -13.45 -12.25 4.77
N GLY A 148 -13.78 -11.00 4.44
CA GLY A 148 -14.12 -10.59 3.08
C GLY A 148 -13.21 -9.51 2.52
N ILE A 149 -13.30 -9.32 1.21
CA ILE A 149 -12.67 -8.20 0.48
C ILE A 149 -13.80 -7.43 -0.21
N PRO A 150 -13.95 -6.12 0.07
CA PRO A 150 -14.93 -5.31 -0.64
C PRO A 150 -14.51 -5.09 -2.10
N THR A 151 -15.48 -4.90 -2.98
CA THR A 151 -15.26 -4.50 -4.36
C THR A 151 -15.33 -2.98 -4.52
N ASP A 152 -14.91 -2.47 -5.67
CA ASP A 152 -15.00 -1.06 -6.04
C ASP A 152 -16.44 -0.49 -6.11
N LYS A 153 -17.44 -1.38 -6.10
CA LYS A 153 -18.87 -1.04 -6.14
C LYS A 153 -19.54 -1.06 -4.77
N ASP A 154 -18.86 -1.60 -3.78
CA ASP A 154 -19.43 -1.75 -2.45
C ASP A 154 -19.35 -0.44 -1.66
N ARG A 155 -20.45 -0.05 -1.05
CA ARG A 155 -20.47 1.01 -0.05
C ARG A 155 -20.16 0.36 1.30
N ILE A 156 -19.00 0.67 1.86
CA ILE A 156 -18.48 0.03 3.07
C ILE A 156 -18.26 1.05 4.20
N ARG A 157 -18.18 0.54 5.42
CA ARG A 157 -17.65 1.27 6.59
C ARG A 157 -16.91 0.31 7.53
N PHE A 158 -15.92 0.86 8.22
CA PHE A 158 -15.24 0.23 9.35
C PHE A 158 -15.62 0.98 10.63
N TRP A 159 -15.50 0.35 11.80
CA TRP A 159 -15.73 0.94 13.12
C TRP A 159 -14.49 0.80 14.01
#